data_86dcdb7da38e54d0fd1283481e393409
#
_entry.id   86dcdb7da38e54d0fd1283481e393409
#
_cell.length_a   1.000
_cell.length_b   1.000
_cell.length_c   1.000
_cell.angle_alpha   90.00
_cell.angle_beta   90.00
_cell.angle_gamma   90.00
#
_symmetry.space_group_name_H-M   'P 1'
#
loop_
_entity.id
_entity.type
_entity.pdbx_description
1 polymer ?
#
loop_
_entity_poly.entity_id
_entity_poly.type
_entity_poly.pdbx_seq_one_letter_code
_entity_poly.pdbx_strand_id
1 'polypeptide(L)'
;MSEKHNFGMEPVTCHAFSGDRKGLVLSQKSPEVKIYKQAGTKWQLADTLTEHGQRVTGIDWAPNSNRIVTCGADRNAYVWSLESNGKWKPMLVILRINRAATCVKWSPLENKFAVGSGARLISVSYYEEDNNWWVSKHIKKPIRSTVTCLDWHANNVLIAAGSSDFKARVFSGYIKEVDKKPGPCSWGTKMPWGANLAEFSNGGGGWVHSVSFSPSGDRLAWVGHDSSISVVDSTKGSELVCIKENFLPFMSITWVTENSIVCAGYDCNPMLFTYTDGGKLSTVSKLDIPQEKESGQISAMNRFKNLEKKATTDDFSSDLKTQHQNTITQVSIFAGTKSDCTKISTSGVDGNIIIWDLKSLERGIAGLKIA
;
A
#
# COMPACT_ATOMS: atom_id res chain seq x y z
N MET A 1 -16.53 4.44 -12.51
CA MET A 1 -15.79 5.61 -13.06
C MET A 1 -14.57 5.87 -12.19
N SER A 2 -13.56 6.54 -12.74
CA SER A 2 -12.35 6.92 -11.99
C SER A 2 -12.22 8.44 -11.95
N GLU A 3 -11.59 8.94 -10.88
CA GLU A 3 -11.31 10.37 -10.69
C GLU A 3 -9.79 10.55 -10.66
N LYS A 4 -9.23 11.25 -11.66
CA LYS A 4 -7.78 11.49 -11.78
C LYS A 4 -7.42 12.87 -11.24
N HIS A 5 -6.43 12.91 -10.34
CA HIS A 5 -5.88 14.14 -9.76
C HIS A 5 -4.37 14.18 -10.01
N ASN A 6 -3.89 15.29 -10.57
CA ASN A 6 -2.47 15.50 -10.83
C ASN A 6 -1.86 16.43 -9.77
N PHE A 7 -0.74 16.01 -9.19
CA PHE A 7 0.00 16.76 -8.16
C PHE A 7 1.35 17.29 -8.65
N GLY A 8 1.54 17.35 -9.94
CA GLY A 8 2.76 17.82 -10.60
C GLY A 8 3.50 16.69 -11.32
N MET A 9 4.72 16.97 -11.75
CA MET A 9 5.55 16.03 -12.51
C MET A 9 6.38 15.08 -11.62
N GLU A 10 6.51 15.43 -10.34
CA GLU A 10 7.32 14.65 -9.40
C GLU A 10 6.59 13.35 -9.00
N PRO A 11 7.32 12.23 -8.89
CA PRO A 11 6.76 10.94 -8.49
C PRO A 11 6.07 11.00 -7.13
N VAL A 12 4.82 10.54 -7.03
CA VAL A 12 4.18 10.28 -5.72
C VAL A 12 4.65 8.92 -5.24
N THR A 13 5.46 8.91 -4.17
CA THR A 13 6.05 7.68 -3.63
C THR A 13 5.20 7.02 -2.57
N CYS A 14 4.48 7.80 -1.79
CA CYS A 14 3.52 7.33 -0.79
C CYS A 14 2.46 8.40 -0.53
N HIS A 15 1.26 7.95 -0.14
CA HIS A 15 0.14 8.82 0.20
C HIS A 15 -0.75 8.19 1.28
N ALA A 16 -1.47 9.02 2.01
CA ALA A 16 -2.51 8.60 2.93
C ALA A 16 -3.64 9.63 3.00
N PHE A 17 -4.84 9.17 3.32
CA PHE A 17 -6.02 10.03 3.48
C PHE A 17 -6.43 10.14 4.94
N SER A 18 -6.99 11.31 5.31
CA SER A 18 -7.66 11.48 6.59
C SER A 18 -8.87 10.56 6.75
N GLY A 19 -9.33 10.34 7.96
CA GLY A 19 -10.50 9.51 8.23
C GLY A 19 -11.77 9.97 7.49
N ASP A 20 -11.97 11.27 7.35
CA ASP A 20 -13.11 11.89 6.65
C ASP A 20 -12.91 12.00 5.12
N ARG A 21 -11.75 11.56 4.61
CA ARG A 21 -11.36 11.60 3.19
C ARG A 21 -11.27 13.01 2.57
N LYS A 22 -11.31 14.07 3.38
CA LYS A 22 -11.14 15.46 2.94
C LYS A 22 -9.71 15.96 3.05
N GLY A 23 -8.85 15.21 3.71
CA GLY A 23 -7.40 15.43 3.81
C GLY A 23 -6.63 14.37 3.02
N LEU A 24 -5.60 14.79 2.34
CA LEU A 24 -4.63 13.93 1.65
C LEU A 24 -3.23 14.39 2.03
N VAL A 25 -2.39 13.45 2.44
CA VAL A 25 -0.97 13.67 2.65
C VAL A 25 -0.18 12.84 1.66
N LEU A 26 0.86 13.41 1.06
CA LEU A 26 1.71 12.71 0.10
C LEU A 26 3.17 13.18 0.16
N SER A 27 4.07 12.31 -0.30
CA SER A 27 5.49 12.62 -0.53
C SER A 27 5.84 12.42 -2.00
N GLN A 28 6.64 13.36 -2.53
CA GLN A 28 7.09 13.41 -3.91
C GLN A 28 8.60 13.21 -4.03
N LYS A 29 9.14 12.12 -3.43
CA LYS A 29 10.57 11.78 -3.40
C LYS A 29 11.44 12.88 -2.74
N SER A 30 10.83 13.74 -1.93
CA SER A 30 11.38 14.90 -1.25
C SER A 30 11.48 14.65 0.26
N PRO A 31 12.28 15.43 1.01
CA PRO A 31 12.17 15.55 2.45
C PRO A 31 10.84 16.14 2.92
N GLU A 32 10.21 16.94 2.07
CA GLU A 32 8.94 17.58 2.35
C GLU A 32 7.76 16.63 2.20
N VAL A 33 6.78 16.80 3.06
CA VAL A 33 5.49 16.10 3.00
C VAL A 33 4.40 17.14 2.83
N LYS A 34 3.62 17.03 1.76
CA LYS A 34 2.58 17.98 1.41
C LYS A 34 1.22 17.49 1.88
N ILE A 35 0.48 18.38 2.54
CA ILE A 35 -0.90 18.14 3.00
C ILE A 35 -1.84 18.94 2.13
N TYR A 36 -2.82 18.26 1.57
CA TYR A 36 -3.86 18.85 0.74
C TYR A 36 -5.21 18.73 1.42
N LYS A 37 -6.08 19.71 1.21
CA LYS A 37 -7.50 19.66 1.59
C LYS A 37 -8.36 19.67 0.34
N GLN A 38 -9.42 18.89 0.37
CA GLN A 38 -10.40 18.86 -0.71
C GLN A 38 -11.24 20.13 -0.71
N ALA A 39 -11.29 20.83 -1.83
CA ALA A 39 -12.11 22.00 -2.10
C ALA A 39 -12.96 21.71 -3.35
N GLY A 40 -14.20 21.27 -3.13
CA GLY A 40 -15.06 20.78 -4.21
C GLY A 40 -14.46 19.51 -4.86
N THR A 41 -14.16 19.57 -6.15
CA THR A 41 -13.54 18.49 -6.91
C THR A 41 -12.01 18.57 -6.98
N LYS A 42 -11.40 19.60 -6.38
CA LYS A 42 -9.96 19.86 -6.46
C LYS A 42 -9.30 19.70 -5.10
N TRP A 43 -8.01 19.35 -5.14
CA TRP A 43 -7.14 19.31 -3.97
C TRP A 43 -6.31 20.60 -3.91
N GLN A 44 -6.35 21.31 -2.79
CA GLN A 44 -5.58 22.52 -2.55
C GLN A 44 -4.51 22.24 -1.50
N LEU A 45 -3.27 22.70 -1.76
CA LEU A 45 -2.18 22.63 -0.79
C LEU A 45 -2.56 23.43 0.46
N ALA A 46 -2.58 22.76 1.60
CA ALA A 46 -2.96 23.36 2.87
C ALA A 46 -1.76 23.57 3.80
N ASP A 47 -0.78 22.66 3.76
CA ASP A 47 0.41 22.73 4.61
C ASP A 47 1.57 21.92 4.02
N THR A 48 2.79 22.15 4.52
CA THR A 48 4.01 21.41 4.14
C THR A 48 4.81 21.12 5.42
N LEU A 49 5.10 19.83 5.65
CA LEU A 49 5.86 19.34 6.79
C LEU A 49 7.32 19.18 6.38
N THR A 50 8.27 19.80 7.09
CA THR A 50 9.66 19.99 6.65
C THR A 50 10.74 19.44 7.60
N GLU A 51 10.38 18.62 8.58
CA GLU A 51 11.32 18.15 9.63
C GLU A 51 12.30 17.06 9.17
N HIS A 52 11.99 16.33 8.08
CA HIS A 52 12.87 15.29 7.56
C HIS A 52 14.10 15.90 6.85
N GLY A 53 15.29 15.38 7.18
CA GLY A 53 16.55 15.79 6.53
C GLY A 53 16.81 15.10 5.18
N GLN A 54 16.09 14.04 4.86
CA GLN A 54 16.17 13.28 3.61
C GLN A 54 14.78 12.85 3.16
N ARG A 55 14.68 12.28 1.94
CA ARG A 55 13.41 11.85 1.36
C ARG A 55 12.58 11.00 2.32
N VAL A 56 11.30 11.28 2.36
CA VAL A 56 10.30 10.49 3.07
C VAL A 56 10.03 9.21 2.29
N THR A 57 9.96 8.08 2.99
CA THR A 57 9.81 6.74 2.41
C THR A 57 8.49 6.08 2.77
N GLY A 58 7.81 6.58 3.78
CA GLY A 58 6.51 6.07 4.21
C GLY A 58 5.70 7.11 4.96
N ILE A 59 4.40 7.07 4.74
CA ILE A 59 3.40 7.92 5.39
C ILE A 59 2.20 7.06 5.74
N ASP A 60 1.60 7.31 6.91
CA ASP A 60 0.31 6.77 7.25
C ASP A 60 -0.49 7.77 8.10
N TRP A 61 -1.81 7.80 7.92
CA TRP A 61 -2.71 8.73 8.62
C TRP A 61 -3.70 7.94 9.46
N ALA A 62 -3.62 8.09 10.76
CA ALA A 62 -4.52 7.46 11.73
C ALA A 62 -5.92 8.09 11.61
N PRO A 63 -6.94 7.33 11.19
CA PRO A 63 -8.24 7.90 10.87
C PRO A 63 -9.04 8.41 12.08
N ASN A 64 -8.84 7.85 13.27
CA ASN A 64 -9.59 8.21 14.47
C ASN A 64 -8.89 9.31 15.28
N SER A 65 -7.59 9.17 15.53
CA SER A 65 -6.80 10.15 16.28
C SER A 65 -6.35 11.35 15.46
N ASN A 66 -6.56 11.30 14.13
CA ASN A 66 -6.12 12.34 13.19
C ASN A 66 -4.62 12.66 13.29
N ARG A 67 -3.78 11.66 13.61
CA ARG A 67 -2.33 11.79 13.64
C ARG A 67 -1.72 11.27 12.35
N ILE A 68 -0.72 11.97 11.84
CA ILE A 68 0.09 11.50 10.72
C ILE A 68 1.39 10.93 11.27
N VAL A 69 1.84 9.79 10.75
CA VAL A 69 3.19 9.30 10.97
C VAL A 69 3.95 9.30 9.67
N THR A 70 5.18 9.79 9.70
CA THR A 70 6.11 9.79 8.56
C THR A 70 7.40 9.10 8.95
N CYS A 71 8.06 8.45 8.01
CA CYS A 71 9.41 7.92 8.18
C CYS A 71 10.26 8.22 6.94
N GLY A 72 11.58 8.33 7.13
CA GLY A 72 12.45 8.78 6.06
C GLY A 72 13.79 8.06 5.96
N ALA A 73 14.50 8.35 4.88
CA ALA A 73 15.86 7.88 4.65
C ALA A 73 16.86 8.46 5.66
N ASP A 74 16.51 9.52 6.36
CA ASP A 74 17.24 10.12 7.48
C ASP A 74 17.22 9.27 8.77
N ARG A 75 16.56 8.11 8.75
CA ARG A 75 16.47 7.12 9.84
C ARG A 75 15.58 7.57 11.00
N ASN A 76 14.78 8.60 10.79
CA ASN A 76 13.83 9.16 11.74
C ASN A 76 12.40 8.81 11.37
N ALA A 77 11.52 8.88 12.36
CA ALA A 77 10.09 9.00 12.18
C ALA A 77 9.60 10.23 12.95
N TYR A 78 8.52 10.81 12.48
CA TYR A 78 7.81 11.89 13.17
C TYR A 78 6.35 11.53 13.30
N VAL A 79 5.79 11.78 14.47
CA VAL A 79 4.34 11.79 14.67
C VAL A 79 3.88 13.24 14.68
N TRP A 80 2.94 13.54 13.81
CA TRP A 80 2.39 14.88 13.63
C TRP A 80 0.99 14.93 14.21
N SER A 81 0.75 15.89 15.09
CA SER A 81 -0.54 16.15 15.70
C SER A 81 -1.03 17.53 15.31
N LEU A 82 -2.31 17.63 14.92
CA LEU A 82 -2.92 18.92 14.60
C LEU A 82 -3.28 19.64 15.89
N GLU A 83 -2.67 20.81 16.12
CA GLU A 83 -2.99 21.68 17.27
C GLU A 83 -4.25 22.52 17.04
N SER A 84 -4.79 23.09 18.10
CA SER A 84 -5.97 23.96 18.07
C SER A 84 -5.79 25.23 17.22
N ASN A 85 -4.55 25.67 17.01
CA ASN A 85 -4.19 26.78 16.12
C ASN A 85 -4.19 26.41 14.63
N GLY A 86 -4.52 25.15 14.29
CA GLY A 86 -4.52 24.63 12.93
C GLY A 86 -3.15 24.25 12.36
N LYS A 87 -2.08 24.27 13.15
CA LYS A 87 -0.73 23.88 12.74
C LYS A 87 -0.42 22.44 13.14
N TRP A 88 0.35 21.78 12.30
CA TRP A 88 0.88 20.44 12.57
C TRP A 88 2.13 20.53 13.43
N LYS A 89 2.10 19.91 14.61
CA LYS A 89 3.22 19.83 15.53
C LYS A 89 3.94 18.50 15.37
N PRO A 90 5.25 18.52 15.05
CA PRO A 90 6.06 17.31 14.97
C PRO A 90 6.47 16.83 16.37
N MET A 91 6.51 15.51 16.54
CA MET A 91 7.19 14.84 17.63
C MET A 91 8.14 13.81 17.04
N LEU A 92 9.44 14.01 17.24
CA LEU A 92 10.48 13.09 16.78
C LEU A 92 10.34 11.74 17.49
N VAL A 93 10.43 10.66 16.73
CA VAL A 93 10.47 9.29 17.25
C VAL A 93 11.81 8.66 16.92
N ILE A 94 12.60 8.38 17.96
CA ILE A 94 13.92 7.78 17.81
C ILE A 94 13.77 6.28 17.55
N LEU A 95 13.90 5.90 16.29
CA LEU A 95 13.75 4.50 15.84
C LEU A 95 14.95 3.62 16.25
N ARG A 96 16.09 4.19 16.60
CA ARG A 96 17.37 3.50 16.91
C ARG A 96 17.83 2.56 15.79
N ILE A 97 17.65 2.98 14.54
CA ILE A 97 18.08 2.26 13.32
C ILE A 97 19.30 2.94 12.70
N ASN A 98 20.18 2.16 12.06
CA ASN A 98 21.40 2.65 11.41
C ASN A 98 21.34 2.63 9.88
N ARG A 99 20.20 2.32 9.31
CA ARG A 99 19.86 2.36 7.87
C ARG A 99 18.51 3.03 7.69
N ALA A 100 18.23 3.48 6.48
CA ALA A 100 16.99 4.15 6.12
C ALA A 100 15.74 3.38 6.59
N ALA A 101 14.73 4.09 7.08
CA ALA A 101 13.38 3.58 7.18
C ALA A 101 12.81 3.39 5.76
N THR A 102 11.96 2.42 5.57
CA THR A 102 11.44 2.02 4.24
C THR A 102 9.93 2.13 4.11
N CYS A 103 9.22 1.91 5.20
CA CYS A 103 7.76 1.93 5.25
C CYS A 103 7.28 2.15 6.69
N VAL A 104 6.08 2.65 6.86
CA VAL A 104 5.44 2.85 8.17
C VAL A 104 3.96 2.54 8.10
N LYS A 105 3.41 1.98 9.18
CA LYS A 105 1.97 1.72 9.32
C LYS A 105 1.52 1.88 10.78
N TRP A 106 0.43 2.62 10.99
CA TRP A 106 -0.29 2.63 12.25
C TRP A 106 -0.92 1.27 12.53
N SER A 107 -0.95 0.88 13.80
CA SER A 107 -1.75 -0.25 14.24
C SER A 107 -3.24 0.09 14.21
N PRO A 108 -4.16 -0.89 14.11
CA PRO A 108 -5.60 -0.62 14.02
C PRO A 108 -6.19 0.21 15.16
N LEU A 109 -5.67 0.07 16.38
CA LEU A 109 -6.11 0.88 17.54
C LEU A 109 -5.35 2.21 17.67
N GLU A 110 -4.42 2.52 16.74
CA GLU A 110 -3.65 3.77 16.69
C GLU A 110 -2.82 4.06 17.97
N ASN A 111 -2.62 3.07 18.81
CA ASN A 111 -1.84 3.17 20.05
C ASN A 111 -0.34 2.90 19.83
N LYS A 112 0.04 2.42 18.65
CA LYS A 112 1.42 2.17 18.22
C LYS A 112 1.51 2.15 16.70
N PHE A 113 2.73 2.19 16.18
CA PHE A 113 3.00 2.03 14.75
C PHE A 113 4.27 1.21 14.54
N ALA A 114 4.40 0.63 13.35
CA ALA A 114 5.58 -0.15 12.96
C ALA A 114 6.29 0.51 11.79
N VAL A 115 7.63 0.51 11.84
CA VAL A 115 8.53 1.02 10.80
C VAL A 115 9.42 -0.12 10.32
N GLY A 116 9.39 -0.41 9.03
CA GLY A 116 10.36 -1.28 8.37
C GLY A 116 11.65 -0.53 8.06
N SER A 117 12.78 -1.23 8.00
CA SER A 117 14.06 -0.57 7.75
C SER A 117 15.07 -1.44 6.99
N GLY A 118 16.02 -0.77 6.35
CA GLY A 118 17.22 -1.39 5.77
C GLY A 118 18.16 -1.99 6.81
N ALA A 119 17.94 -1.72 8.10
CA ALA A 119 18.70 -2.29 9.21
C ALA A 119 18.32 -3.74 9.55
N ARG A 120 17.54 -4.40 8.71
CA ARG A 120 17.07 -5.79 8.87
C ARG A 120 16.27 -5.97 10.16
N LEU A 121 15.42 -5.01 10.45
CA LEU A 121 14.56 -5.02 11.62
C LEU A 121 13.28 -4.22 11.38
N ILE A 122 12.28 -4.51 12.20
CA ILE A 122 11.07 -3.72 12.36
C ILE A 122 11.19 -2.97 13.69
N SER A 123 11.00 -1.66 13.68
CA SER A 123 10.88 -0.84 14.88
C SER A 123 9.40 -0.59 15.16
N VAL A 124 8.91 -1.08 16.29
CA VAL A 124 7.53 -0.82 16.75
C VAL A 124 7.61 0.23 17.83
N SER A 125 6.90 1.33 17.62
CA SER A 125 6.90 2.47 18.53
C SER A 125 5.53 2.65 19.16
N TYR A 126 5.49 2.90 20.46
CA TYR A 126 4.30 3.19 21.25
C TYR A 126 4.53 4.40 22.14
N TYR A 127 3.45 5.10 22.47
CA TYR A 127 3.53 6.29 23.31
C TYR A 127 3.49 5.92 24.80
N GLU A 128 4.43 6.44 25.56
CA GLU A 128 4.54 6.27 26.99
C GLU A 128 4.10 7.58 27.66
N GLU A 129 2.91 7.57 28.25
CA GLU A 129 2.25 8.78 28.78
C GLU A 129 3.04 9.41 29.91
N ASP A 130 3.58 8.61 30.83
CA ASP A 130 4.34 9.08 32.00
C ASP A 130 5.57 9.91 31.60
N ASN A 131 6.22 9.55 30.51
CA ASN A 131 7.41 10.23 29.99
C ASN A 131 7.10 11.20 28.86
N ASN A 132 5.85 11.27 28.39
CA ASN A 132 5.45 12.08 27.22
C ASN A 132 6.35 11.83 25.99
N TRP A 133 6.61 10.54 25.68
CA TRP A 133 7.61 10.14 24.69
C TRP A 133 7.22 8.87 23.94
N TRP A 134 7.66 8.77 22.69
CA TRP A 134 7.55 7.54 21.90
C TRP A 134 8.73 6.62 22.15
N VAL A 135 8.45 5.41 22.64
CA VAL A 135 9.43 4.35 22.91
C VAL A 135 9.41 3.34 21.77
N SER A 136 10.60 2.92 21.30
CA SER A 136 10.75 1.97 20.21
C SER A 136 11.30 0.63 20.70
N LYS A 137 10.65 -0.47 20.32
CA LYS A 137 11.10 -1.85 20.50
C LYS A 137 11.41 -2.49 19.13
N HIS A 138 12.39 -3.39 19.07
CA HIS A 138 12.86 -3.96 17.79
C HIS A 138 12.51 -5.44 17.64
N ILE A 139 12.03 -5.83 16.45
CA ILE A 139 11.95 -7.21 16.00
C ILE A 139 13.07 -7.40 14.95
N LYS A 140 14.04 -8.30 15.24
CA LYS A 140 15.25 -8.47 14.41
C LYS A 140 15.33 -9.85 13.75
N LYS A 141 15.25 -10.91 14.55
CA LYS A 141 15.36 -12.28 14.03
C LYS A 141 13.98 -12.80 13.61
N PRO A 142 13.88 -13.57 12.52
CA PRO A 142 14.94 -14.06 11.63
C PRO A 142 15.20 -13.20 10.37
N ILE A 143 14.85 -11.92 10.37
CA ILE A 143 14.96 -11.03 9.20
C ILE A 143 16.43 -10.92 8.77
N ARG A 144 16.71 -11.21 7.48
CA ARG A 144 18.08 -11.24 6.95
C ARG A 144 18.42 -10.10 5.99
N SER A 145 17.42 -9.35 5.51
CA SER A 145 17.61 -8.24 4.59
C SER A 145 16.66 -7.10 4.88
N THR A 146 16.60 -6.10 4.01
CA THR A 146 15.72 -4.92 4.13
C THR A 146 14.26 -5.35 4.27
N VAL A 147 13.56 -4.82 5.26
CA VAL A 147 12.11 -4.89 5.35
C VAL A 147 11.54 -3.87 4.36
N THR A 148 10.75 -4.33 3.40
CA THR A 148 10.24 -3.50 2.29
C THR A 148 8.83 -2.99 2.53
N CYS A 149 8.02 -3.75 3.26
CA CYS A 149 6.61 -3.47 3.49
C CYS A 149 6.11 -4.08 4.80
N LEU A 150 5.03 -3.52 5.31
CA LEU A 150 4.37 -3.93 6.56
C LEU A 150 2.85 -3.84 6.40
N ASP A 151 2.13 -4.72 7.10
CA ASP A 151 0.69 -4.59 7.33
C ASP A 151 0.35 -5.08 8.74
N TRP A 152 -0.68 -4.52 9.36
CA TRP A 152 -1.17 -4.94 10.66
C TRP A 152 -2.40 -5.84 10.52
N HIS A 153 -2.43 -6.88 11.31
CA HIS A 153 -3.62 -7.69 11.52
C HIS A 153 -4.67 -6.93 12.34
N ALA A 154 -5.95 -7.21 12.09
CA ALA A 154 -7.06 -6.55 12.76
C ALA A 154 -7.04 -6.69 14.31
N ASN A 155 -6.36 -7.72 14.84
CA ASN A 155 -6.21 -7.89 16.29
C ASN A 155 -5.24 -6.90 16.97
N ASN A 156 -4.67 -5.96 16.25
CA ASN A 156 -3.71 -4.96 16.76
C ASN A 156 -2.37 -5.53 17.24
N VAL A 157 -2.14 -6.83 17.13
CA VAL A 157 -0.95 -7.51 17.69
C VAL A 157 -0.03 -8.07 16.62
N LEU A 158 -0.60 -8.68 15.56
CA LEU A 158 0.24 -9.29 14.55
C LEU A 158 0.65 -8.31 13.46
N ILE A 159 1.88 -8.47 12.99
CA ILE A 159 2.49 -7.68 11.92
C ILE A 159 2.93 -8.62 10.81
N ALA A 160 2.41 -8.43 9.60
CA ALA A 160 3.00 -9.00 8.41
C ALA A 160 4.15 -8.13 7.92
N ALA A 161 5.22 -8.74 7.49
CA ALA A 161 6.39 -8.06 6.95
C ALA A 161 6.92 -8.78 5.71
N GLY A 162 7.12 -8.04 4.64
CA GLY A 162 7.85 -8.47 3.46
C GLY A 162 9.30 -7.97 3.51
N SER A 163 10.20 -8.73 2.92
CA SER A 163 11.62 -8.41 2.92
C SER A 163 12.29 -8.73 1.59
N SER A 164 13.40 -8.06 1.32
CA SER A 164 14.26 -8.38 0.18
C SER A 164 15.09 -9.65 0.38
N ASP A 165 14.88 -10.41 1.47
CA ASP A 165 15.35 -11.78 1.64
C ASP A 165 14.37 -12.83 1.05
N PHE A 166 13.40 -12.37 0.22
CA PHE A 166 12.43 -13.18 -0.52
C PHE A 166 11.36 -13.85 0.36
N LYS A 167 11.13 -13.31 1.54
CA LYS A 167 10.21 -13.91 2.51
C LYS A 167 9.16 -12.93 2.99
N ALA A 168 7.94 -13.44 3.13
CA ALA A 168 6.86 -12.86 3.89
C ALA A 168 6.79 -13.53 5.27
N ARG A 169 6.61 -12.76 6.34
CA ARG A 169 6.60 -13.27 7.72
C ARG A 169 5.48 -12.64 8.52
N VAL A 170 5.02 -13.39 9.52
CA VAL A 170 4.07 -12.90 10.51
C VAL A 170 4.76 -12.87 11.88
N PHE A 171 4.81 -11.69 12.48
CA PHE A 171 5.42 -11.46 13.78
C PHE A 171 4.39 -11.02 14.83
N SER A 172 4.70 -11.28 16.09
CA SER A 172 3.99 -10.65 17.19
C SER A 172 4.61 -9.29 17.54
N GLY A 173 3.81 -8.24 17.39
CA GLY A 173 4.09 -6.89 17.89
C GLY A 173 3.39 -6.57 19.22
N TYR A 174 3.08 -7.61 20.03
CA TYR A 174 2.42 -7.46 21.32
C TYR A 174 3.27 -6.63 22.29
N ILE A 175 2.71 -5.55 22.82
CA ILE A 175 3.35 -4.68 23.80
C ILE A 175 2.43 -4.59 25.02
N LYS A 176 2.84 -5.24 26.14
CA LYS A 176 1.98 -5.39 27.32
C LYS A 176 1.58 -4.04 27.95
N GLU A 177 2.37 -3.00 27.71
CA GLU A 177 2.18 -1.64 28.24
C GLU A 177 0.97 -0.94 27.59
N VAL A 178 0.63 -1.31 26.36
CA VAL A 178 -0.43 -0.66 25.58
C VAL A 178 -1.47 -1.61 24.99
N ASP A 179 -1.20 -2.92 24.99
CA ASP A 179 -2.09 -3.94 24.42
C ASP A 179 -2.74 -4.80 25.50
N LYS A 180 -3.99 -5.16 25.29
CA LYS A 180 -4.61 -6.27 26.03
C LYS A 180 -3.95 -7.58 25.60
N LYS A 181 -3.83 -8.54 26.55
CA LYS A 181 -3.28 -9.86 26.24
C LYS A 181 -4.10 -10.51 25.10
N PRO A 182 -3.46 -10.86 23.97
CA PRO A 182 -4.17 -11.44 22.84
C PRO A 182 -4.68 -12.85 23.18
N GLY A 183 -5.87 -13.16 22.68
CA GLY A 183 -6.39 -14.53 22.62
C GLY A 183 -5.72 -15.34 21.51
N PRO A 184 -5.93 -16.65 21.47
CA PRO A 184 -5.49 -17.50 20.36
C PRO A 184 -6.11 -17.03 19.02
N CYS A 185 -5.37 -17.19 17.93
CA CYS A 185 -5.87 -16.97 16.58
C CYS A 185 -5.31 -18.05 15.63
N SER A 186 -5.72 -18.02 14.38
CA SER A 186 -5.30 -18.96 13.35
C SER A 186 -3.78 -19.00 13.11
N TRP A 187 -3.06 -17.91 13.42
CA TRP A 187 -1.60 -17.80 13.31
C TRP A 187 -0.85 -18.35 14.52
N GLY A 188 -1.52 -18.58 15.66
CA GLY A 188 -0.89 -19.14 16.84
C GLY A 188 -1.65 -18.90 18.13
N THR A 189 -1.29 -19.68 19.16
CA THR A 189 -1.93 -19.62 20.50
C THR A 189 -1.18 -18.71 21.48
N LYS A 190 0.12 -18.51 21.26
CA LYS A 190 0.99 -17.68 22.11
C LYS A 190 1.70 -16.66 21.22
N MET A 191 1.58 -15.39 21.57
CA MET A 191 2.11 -14.27 20.80
C MET A 191 3.00 -13.37 21.67
N PRO A 192 4.12 -13.89 22.24
CA PRO A 192 5.04 -13.05 22.99
C PRO A 192 5.69 -12.03 22.04
N TRP A 193 6.16 -10.91 22.58
CA TRP A 193 6.84 -9.88 21.82
C TRP A 193 7.91 -10.44 20.88
N GLY A 194 7.86 -10.05 19.61
CA GLY A 194 8.86 -10.35 18.59
C GLY A 194 8.88 -11.80 18.09
N ALA A 195 7.94 -12.65 18.55
CA ALA A 195 7.84 -14.02 18.04
C ALA A 195 7.55 -14.04 16.54
N ASN A 196 8.32 -14.83 15.79
CA ASN A 196 8.03 -15.18 14.41
C ASN A 196 7.05 -16.35 14.40
N LEU A 197 5.81 -16.09 14.02
CA LEU A 197 4.72 -17.09 14.02
C LEU A 197 4.63 -17.85 12.71
N ALA A 198 5.00 -17.20 11.59
CA ALA A 198 5.01 -17.83 10.28
C ALA A 198 6.06 -17.20 9.36
N GLU A 199 6.60 -18.00 8.46
CA GLU A 199 7.56 -17.58 7.43
C GLU A 199 7.25 -18.31 6.13
N PHE A 200 7.10 -17.55 5.04
CA PHE A 200 6.74 -18.05 3.73
C PHE A 200 7.71 -17.58 2.65
N SER A 201 7.95 -18.45 1.66
CA SER A 201 8.66 -18.13 0.43
C SER A 201 7.98 -18.87 -0.71
N ASN A 202 7.79 -18.20 -1.83
CA ASN A 202 7.25 -18.83 -3.04
C ASN A 202 8.31 -19.56 -3.87
N GLY A 203 9.58 -19.55 -3.41
CA GLY A 203 10.70 -20.18 -4.15
C GLY A 203 11.19 -19.40 -5.38
N GLY A 204 10.51 -18.30 -5.77
CA GLY A 204 10.81 -17.54 -6.99
C GLY A 204 12.00 -16.58 -6.88
N GLY A 205 12.54 -16.35 -5.68
CA GLY A 205 13.71 -15.50 -5.49
C GLY A 205 13.48 -14.01 -5.74
N GLY A 206 12.22 -13.55 -5.70
CA GLY A 206 11.85 -12.15 -5.85
C GLY A 206 11.73 -11.41 -4.51
N TRP A 207 12.20 -10.16 -4.45
CA TRP A 207 11.93 -9.29 -3.30
C TRP A 207 10.43 -9.19 -3.05
N VAL A 208 9.99 -9.28 -1.81
CA VAL A 208 8.60 -9.01 -1.46
C VAL A 208 8.38 -7.50 -1.45
N HIS A 209 7.50 -7.01 -2.31
CA HIS A 209 7.24 -5.58 -2.45
C HIS A 209 6.12 -5.09 -1.53
N SER A 210 5.07 -5.90 -1.37
CA SER A 210 3.92 -5.52 -0.55
C SER A 210 3.28 -6.78 0.06
N VAL A 211 2.74 -6.62 1.27
CA VAL A 211 2.00 -7.64 2.01
C VAL A 211 0.66 -7.07 2.47
N SER A 212 -0.37 -7.90 2.59
CA SER A 212 -1.65 -7.48 3.13
C SER A 212 -2.38 -8.64 3.81
N PHE A 213 -2.86 -8.44 5.03
CA PHE A 213 -3.81 -9.34 5.66
C PHE A 213 -5.20 -9.16 5.08
N SER A 214 -5.96 -10.25 4.97
CA SER A 214 -7.39 -10.20 4.65
C SER A 214 -8.19 -9.50 5.76
N PRO A 215 -9.45 -9.12 5.52
CA PRO A 215 -10.32 -8.52 6.53
C PRO A 215 -10.45 -9.35 7.82
N SER A 216 -10.62 -10.66 7.70
CA SER A 216 -10.66 -11.58 8.85
C SER A 216 -9.30 -11.66 9.56
N GLY A 217 -8.21 -11.41 8.83
CA GLY A 217 -6.85 -11.62 9.27
C GLY A 217 -6.33 -13.05 9.08
N ASP A 218 -7.18 -13.99 8.68
CA ASP A 218 -6.81 -15.39 8.54
C ASP A 218 -5.95 -15.68 7.31
N ARG A 219 -5.99 -14.77 6.31
CA ARG A 219 -5.23 -14.88 5.06
C ARG A 219 -4.16 -13.80 4.97
N LEU A 220 -3.03 -14.15 4.41
CA LEU A 220 -1.95 -13.23 4.07
C LEU A 220 -1.66 -13.32 2.58
N ALA A 221 -1.73 -12.18 1.89
CA ALA A 221 -1.34 -12.05 0.50
C ALA A 221 -0.06 -11.21 0.37
N TRP A 222 0.78 -11.52 -0.63
CA TRP A 222 1.94 -10.70 -0.96
C TRP A 222 2.28 -10.78 -2.45
N VAL A 223 3.01 -9.77 -2.91
CA VAL A 223 3.54 -9.66 -4.27
C VAL A 223 5.06 -9.60 -4.27
N GLY A 224 5.67 -10.28 -5.23
CA GLY A 224 7.11 -10.38 -5.40
C GLY A 224 7.63 -9.71 -6.68
N HIS A 225 8.92 -9.41 -6.69
CA HIS A 225 9.60 -8.86 -7.88
C HIS A 225 9.72 -9.88 -9.03
N ASP A 226 9.43 -11.13 -8.76
CA ASP A 226 9.37 -12.22 -9.73
C ASP A 226 8.01 -12.30 -10.46
N SER A 227 7.20 -11.24 -10.40
CA SER A 227 5.86 -11.16 -11.00
C SER A 227 4.86 -12.18 -10.41
N SER A 228 5.08 -12.58 -9.17
CA SER A 228 4.19 -13.51 -8.47
C SER A 228 3.23 -12.81 -7.54
N ILE A 229 2.04 -13.40 -7.38
CA ILE A 229 1.09 -13.14 -6.31
C ILE A 229 0.95 -14.43 -5.52
N SER A 230 1.11 -14.33 -4.22
CA SER A 230 1.06 -15.46 -3.31
C SER A 230 0.03 -15.21 -2.22
N VAL A 231 -0.71 -16.23 -1.83
CA VAL A 231 -1.69 -16.21 -0.75
C VAL A 231 -1.51 -17.44 0.11
N VAL A 232 -1.62 -17.28 1.42
CA VAL A 232 -1.73 -18.35 2.40
C VAL A 232 -2.97 -18.15 3.25
N ASP A 233 -3.63 -19.24 3.61
CA ASP A 233 -4.77 -19.27 4.52
C ASP A 233 -4.37 -20.06 5.77
N SER A 234 -4.24 -19.37 6.91
CA SER A 234 -3.79 -19.95 8.17
C SER A 234 -4.78 -20.96 8.76
N THR A 235 -6.05 -20.88 8.37
CA THR A 235 -7.10 -21.83 8.81
C THR A 235 -7.01 -23.16 8.05
N LYS A 236 -6.31 -23.19 6.91
CA LYS A 236 -6.17 -24.35 6.03
C LYS A 236 -4.74 -24.92 6.02
N GLY A 237 -4.05 -24.86 7.16
CA GLY A 237 -2.70 -25.40 7.29
C GLY A 237 -1.62 -24.54 6.61
N SER A 238 -1.95 -23.31 6.22
CA SER A 238 -1.02 -22.36 5.60
C SER A 238 -0.37 -22.87 4.30
N GLU A 239 -1.11 -23.64 3.51
CA GLU A 239 -0.68 -24.05 2.17
C GLU A 239 -0.50 -22.81 1.28
N LEU A 240 0.64 -22.73 0.61
CA LEU A 240 0.98 -21.62 -0.27
C LEU A 240 0.32 -21.79 -1.63
N VAL A 241 -0.52 -20.85 -2.00
CA VAL A 241 -1.06 -20.72 -3.36
C VAL A 241 -0.38 -19.54 -4.05
N CYS A 242 0.22 -19.80 -5.21
CA CYS A 242 0.95 -18.79 -5.96
C CYS A 242 0.55 -18.83 -7.43
N ILE A 243 0.32 -17.65 -8.02
CA ILE A 243 0.17 -17.50 -9.46
C ILE A 243 1.27 -16.60 -10.00
N LYS A 244 1.71 -16.95 -11.22
CA LYS A 244 2.67 -16.18 -11.99
C LYS A 244 2.23 -16.22 -13.44
N GLU A 245 1.86 -15.06 -13.96
CA GLU A 245 1.35 -14.89 -15.33
C GLU A 245 2.18 -13.84 -16.08
N ASN A 246 1.79 -13.53 -17.31
CA ASN A 246 2.46 -12.54 -18.15
C ASN A 246 2.10 -11.10 -17.76
N PHE A 247 2.48 -10.70 -16.55
CA PHE A 247 2.43 -9.31 -16.10
C PHE A 247 3.75 -8.91 -15.44
N LEU A 248 4.01 -7.61 -15.42
CA LEU A 248 5.18 -7.04 -14.76
C LEU A 248 5.01 -7.08 -13.23
N PRO A 249 6.09 -6.98 -12.45
CA PRO A 249 6.00 -7.03 -11.00
C PRO A 249 5.03 -5.99 -10.42
N PHE A 250 4.25 -6.42 -9.43
CA PHE A 250 3.40 -5.52 -8.65
C PHE A 250 4.20 -4.90 -7.51
N MET A 251 3.92 -3.61 -7.24
CA MET A 251 4.55 -2.84 -6.17
C MET A 251 3.68 -2.76 -4.92
N SER A 252 2.37 -2.89 -5.08
CA SER A 252 1.41 -2.75 -3.99
C SER A 252 0.26 -3.73 -4.14
N ILE A 253 -0.21 -4.25 -2.99
CA ILE A 253 -1.33 -5.18 -2.87
C ILE A 253 -2.25 -4.76 -1.73
N THR A 254 -3.56 -4.93 -1.91
CA THR A 254 -4.55 -4.78 -0.84
C THR A 254 -5.75 -5.69 -1.05
N TRP A 255 -6.31 -6.19 0.04
CA TRP A 255 -7.63 -6.83 0.01
C TRP A 255 -8.71 -5.76 -0.07
N VAL A 256 -9.74 -6.03 -0.86
CA VAL A 256 -10.91 -5.16 -1.03
C VAL A 256 -12.21 -5.82 -0.56
N THR A 257 -12.20 -7.15 -0.45
CA THR A 257 -13.14 -8.00 0.28
C THR A 257 -12.38 -9.18 0.86
N GLU A 258 -13.06 -10.13 1.52
CA GLU A 258 -12.40 -11.36 2.03
C GLU A 258 -11.85 -12.24 0.90
N ASN A 259 -12.41 -12.15 -0.29
CA ASN A 259 -12.07 -13.00 -1.42
C ASN A 259 -11.45 -12.26 -2.62
N SER A 260 -11.38 -10.92 -2.57
CA SER A 260 -10.89 -10.11 -3.69
C SER A 260 -9.68 -9.28 -3.30
N ILE A 261 -8.70 -9.25 -4.18
CA ILE A 261 -7.41 -8.58 -4.02
C ILE A 261 -7.18 -7.65 -5.20
N VAL A 262 -6.70 -6.44 -4.94
CA VAL A 262 -6.22 -5.53 -5.98
C VAL A 262 -4.71 -5.38 -5.86
N CYS A 263 -4.03 -5.55 -6.99
CA CYS A 263 -2.59 -5.34 -7.15
C CYS A 263 -2.33 -4.29 -8.20
N ALA A 264 -1.26 -3.50 -8.03
CA ALA A 264 -0.79 -2.56 -9.04
C ALA A 264 0.73 -2.38 -8.97
N GLY A 265 1.34 -2.01 -10.09
CA GLY A 265 2.78 -1.86 -10.18
C GLY A 265 3.25 -1.38 -11.56
N TYR A 266 4.20 -2.09 -12.15
CA TYR A 266 4.88 -1.68 -13.37
C TYR A 266 4.01 -1.72 -14.63
N ASP A 267 2.91 -2.46 -14.64
CA ASP A 267 1.94 -2.47 -15.75
C ASP A 267 1.09 -1.20 -15.84
N CYS A 268 1.27 -0.24 -14.93
CA CYS A 268 0.53 1.03 -14.90
C CYS A 268 -1.00 0.87 -14.84
N ASN A 269 -1.47 -0.30 -14.46
CA ASN A 269 -2.88 -0.67 -14.42
C ASN A 269 -3.19 -1.48 -13.16
N PRO A 270 -4.15 -1.08 -12.32
CA PRO A 270 -4.61 -1.90 -11.22
C PRO A 270 -5.31 -3.16 -11.76
N MET A 271 -5.05 -4.29 -11.14
CA MET A 271 -5.61 -5.60 -11.53
C MET A 271 -6.33 -6.24 -10.35
N LEU A 272 -7.48 -6.87 -10.64
CA LEU A 272 -8.29 -7.58 -9.68
C LEU A 272 -8.01 -9.08 -9.76
N PHE A 273 -7.86 -9.69 -8.60
CA PHE A 273 -7.68 -11.13 -8.39
C PHE A 273 -8.69 -11.64 -7.39
N THR A 274 -9.07 -12.90 -7.52
CA THR A 274 -9.98 -13.58 -6.58
C THR A 274 -9.29 -14.78 -5.96
N TYR A 275 -9.38 -14.90 -4.64
CA TYR A 275 -9.01 -16.08 -3.88
C TYR A 275 -10.27 -16.73 -3.31
N THR A 276 -10.60 -17.92 -3.78
CA THR A 276 -11.83 -18.62 -3.38
C THR A 276 -11.62 -19.41 -2.09
N ASP A 277 -12.70 -19.73 -1.40
CA ASP A 277 -12.66 -20.59 -0.21
C ASP A 277 -12.18 -22.02 -0.53
N GLY A 278 -12.19 -22.43 -1.79
CA GLY A 278 -11.55 -23.66 -2.27
C GLY A 278 -10.02 -23.59 -2.37
N GLY A 279 -9.39 -22.46 -2.03
CA GLY A 279 -7.93 -22.27 -2.11
C GLY A 279 -7.42 -21.98 -3.52
N LYS A 280 -8.28 -21.52 -4.44
CA LYS A 280 -7.88 -21.17 -5.81
C LYS A 280 -7.70 -19.66 -5.92
N LEU A 281 -6.51 -19.25 -6.37
CA LEU A 281 -6.19 -17.87 -6.75
C LEU A 281 -6.30 -17.74 -8.28
N SER A 282 -6.96 -16.70 -8.78
CA SER A 282 -7.15 -16.46 -10.21
C SER A 282 -7.23 -14.97 -10.54
N THR A 283 -6.75 -14.62 -11.73
CA THR A 283 -6.88 -13.29 -12.31
C THR A 283 -8.31 -13.04 -12.77
N VAL A 284 -8.89 -11.90 -12.41
CA VAL A 284 -10.25 -11.51 -12.84
C VAL A 284 -10.18 -10.56 -14.03
N SER A 285 -9.60 -9.36 -13.83
CA SER A 285 -9.54 -8.32 -14.88
C SER A 285 -8.58 -7.19 -14.50
N LYS A 286 -8.17 -6.43 -15.51
CA LYS A 286 -7.64 -5.08 -15.35
C LYS A 286 -8.77 -4.13 -15.00
N LEU A 287 -8.50 -3.14 -14.13
CA LEU A 287 -9.49 -2.14 -13.72
C LEU A 287 -9.54 -0.93 -14.67
N ASP A 288 -8.44 -0.67 -15.35
CA ASP A 288 -8.32 0.39 -16.35
C ASP A 288 -8.46 -0.21 -17.75
N ILE A 289 -9.69 -0.28 -18.23
CA ILE A 289 -9.99 -0.70 -19.61
C ILE A 289 -10.19 0.57 -20.41
N PRO A 290 -9.39 0.82 -21.47
CA PRO A 290 -9.61 1.92 -22.36
C PRO A 290 -11.02 1.82 -22.94
N GLN A 291 -11.87 2.81 -22.69
CA GLN A 291 -13.12 2.93 -23.43
C GLN A 291 -12.72 3.19 -24.88
N GLU A 292 -12.93 2.23 -25.76
CA GLU A 292 -12.94 2.51 -27.18
C GLU A 292 -14.05 3.55 -27.38
N LYS A 293 -13.65 4.80 -27.63
CA LYS A 293 -14.59 5.75 -28.23
C LYS A 293 -15.10 5.04 -29.45
N GLU A 294 -16.40 4.77 -29.56
CA GLU A 294 -17.04 4.39 -30.79
C GLU A 294 -16.64 5.44 -31.82
N SER A 295 -15.55 5.17 -32.53
CA SER A 295 -15.15 5.93 -33.68
C SER A 295 -16.20 5.56 -34.69
N GLY A 296 -17.15 6.45 -34.91
CA GLY A 296 -18.05 6.36 -36.03
C GLY A 296 -17.25 5.93 -37.25
N GLN A 297 -17.79 5.02 -38.05
CA GLN A 297 -17.18 4.30 -39.16
C GLN A 297 -15.91 4.97 -39.70
N ILE A 298 -14.75 4.51 -39.23
CA ILE A 298 -13.47 4.96 -39.77
C ILE A 298 -13.44 4.46 -41.21
N SER A 299 -13.64 5.36 -42.20
CA SER A 299 -13.56 5.00 -43.62
C SER A 299 -12.21 4.31 -43.86
N ALA A 300 -12.20 3.36 -44.79
CA ALA A 300 -10.97 2.65 -45.19
C ALA A 300 -9.82 3.63 -45.49
N MET A 301 -10.16 4.83 -46.01
CA MET A 301 -9.23 5.93 -46.28
C MET A 301 -8.58 6.53 -45.02
N ASN A 302 -9.31 6.61 -43.91
CA ASN A 302 -8.73 7.06 -42.63
C ASN A 302 -7.86 5.97 -41.97
N ARG A 303 -8.16 4.68 -42.21
CA ARG A 303 -7.27 3.57 -41.81
C ARG A 303 -5.96 3.62 -42.60
N PHE A 304 -6.01 3.86 -43.90
CA PHE A 304 -4.81 4.01 -44.74
C PHE A 304 -3.98 5.23 -44.32
N LYS A 305 -4.60 6.40 -44.14
CA LYS A 305 -3.91 7.60 -43.66
C LYS A 305 -3.24 7.42 -42.27
N ASN A 306 -3.88 6.66 -41.40
CA ASN A 306 -3.29 6.36 -40.08
C ASN A 306 -2.15 5.33 -40.14
N LEU A 307 -2.19 4.40 -41.12
CA LEU A 307 -1.09 3.47 -41.40
C LEU A 307 0.09 4.21 -42.05
N GLU A 308 -0.17 5.13 -42.97
CA GLU A 308 0.84 5.94 -43.63
C GLU A 308 1.52 6.93 -42.67
N LYS A 309 0.76 7.57 -41.78
CA LYS A 309 1.30 8.39 -40.69
C LYS A 309 2.17 7.58 -39.72
N LYS A 310 1.81 6.33 -39.41
CA LYS A 310 2.64 5.44 -38.58
C LYS A 310 3.91 4.98 -39.26
N ALA A 311 3.94 4.95 -40.61
CA ALA A 311 5.10 4.55 -41.39
C ALA A 311 6.07 5.70 -41.68
N THR A 312 5.60 6.97 -41.62
CA THR A 312 6.40 8.16 -42.00
C THR A 312 6.79 9.06 -40.85
N THR A 313 6.28 8.85 -39.65
CA THR A 313 6.68 9.61 -38.47
C THR A 313 7.31 8.67 -37.45
N ASP A 314 8.55 9.00 -37.04
CA ASP A 314 9.21 8.50 -35.84
C ASP A 314 8.49 8.92 -34.53
N ASP A 315 7.29 9.44 -34.64
CA ASP A 315 6.39 9.72 -33.52
C ASP A 315 5.75 8.39 -33.03
N PHE A 316 6.58 7.57 -32.42
CA PHE A 316 6.08 6.65 -31.42
C PHE A 316 5.52 7.51 -30.27
N SER A 317 4.24 7.82 -30.31
CA SER A 317 3.57 8.28 -29.12
C SER A 317 3.75 7.18 -28.07
N SER A 318 4.66 7.40 -27.15
CA SER A 318 4.97 6.49 -26.04
C SER A 318 3.86 6.49 -24.99
N ASP A 319 2.76 7.17 -25.24
CA ASP A 319 1.64 7.29 -24.33
C ASP A 319 0.93 5.94 -24.19
N LEU A 320 0.97 5.42 -23.00
CA LEU A 320 0.21 4.22 -22.63
C LEU A 320 -1.30 4.52 -22.73
N LYS A 321 -2.08 3.53 -23.12
CA LYS A 321 -3.55 3.65 -23.15
C LYS A 321 -4.17 3.62 -21.73
N THR A 322 -3.36 3.56 -20.69
CA THR A 322 -3.75 3.53 -19.29
C THR A 322 -3.83 4.95 -18.70
N GLN A 323 -4.63 5.14 -17.65
CA GLN A 323 -4.75 6.44 -16.96
C GLN A 323 -3.45 6.82 -16.24
N HIS A 324 -2.77 5.86 -15.59
CA HIS A 324 -1.39 6.03 -15.15
C HIS A 324 -0.45 5.86 -16.34
N GLN A 325 0.48 6.79 -16.49
CA GLN A 325 1.48 6.79 -17.56
C GLN A 325 2.83 6.24 -17.10
N ASN A 326 2.94 5.86 -15.85
CA ASN A 326 4.13 5.25 -15.25
C ASN A 326 3.73 4.35 -14.09
N THR A 327 4.71 3.65 -13.52
CA THR A 327 4.56 2.70 -12.42
C THR A 327 3.66 3.20 -11.30
N ILE A 328 2.70 2.40 -10.90
CA ILE A 328 1.88 2.64 -9.71
C ILE A 328 2.70 2.25 -8.49
N THR A 329 2.87 3.20 -7.57
CA THR A 329 3.70 3.03 -6.36
C THR A 329 2.93 2.47 -5.18
N GLN A 330 1.65 2.81 -5.05
CA GLN A 330 0.82 2.41 -3.92
C GLN A 330 -0.65 2.26 -4.32
N VAL A 331 -1.30 1.23 -3.77
CA VAL A 331 -2.75 1.06 -3.73
C VAL A 331 -3.21 1.22 -2.29
N SER A 332 -4.27 1.98 -2.07
CA SER A 332 -4.87 2.19 -0.74
C SER A 332 -6.39 2.18 -0.80
N ILE A 333 -7.04 1.84 0.30
CA ILE A 333 -8.49 1.94 0.42
C ILE A 333 -8.86 3.42 0.57
N PHE A 334 -9.69 3.93 -0.33
CA PHE A 334 -10.20 5.30 -0.26
C PHE A 334 -11.54 5.37 0.47
N ALA A 335 -12.47 4.47 0.18
CA ALA A 335 -13.77 4.44 0.85
C ALA A 335 -14.19 3.01 1.18
N GLY A 336 -14.84 2.83 2.33
CA GLY A 336 -15.13 1.53 2.91
C GLY A 336 -13.97 1.00 3.76
N THR A 337 -13.94 -0.30 3.98
CA THR A 337 -12.92 -1.04 4.73
C THR A 337 -12.35 -2.17 3.87
N LYS A 338 -11.38 -2.94 4.37
CA LYS A 338 -10.91 -4.15 3.67
C LYS A 338 -12.01 -5.20 3.44
N SER A 339 -13.09 -5.19 4.25
CA SER A 339 -14.21 -6.14 4.12
C SER A 339 -15.30 -5.69 3.15
N ASP A 340 -15.43 -4.38 2.93
CA ASP A 340 -16.42 -3.77 2.03
C ASP A 340 -15.83 -2.51 1.39
N CYS A 341 -14.87 -2.70 0.52
CA CYS A 341 -14.20 -1.60 -0.16
C CYS A 341 -15.06 -1.13 -1.34
N THR A 342 -15.45 0.14 -1.32
CA THR A 342 -16.22 0.74 -2.41
C THR A 342 -15.34 1.54 -3.36
N LYS A 343 -14.27 2.15 -2.85
CA LYS A 343 -13.31 2.90 -3.69
C LYS A 343 -11.88 2.65 -3.23
N ILE A 344 -10.98 2.51 -4.17
CA ILE A 344 -9.54 2.47 -3.93
C ILE A 344 -8.88 3.72 -4.53
N SER A 345 -7.70 4.05 -4.04
CA SER A 345 -6.82 5.05 -4.64
C SER A 345 -5.51 4.40 -5.09
N THR A 346 -4.96 4.90 -6.18
CA THR A 346 -3.62 4.54 -6.66
C THR A 346 -2.78 5.80 -6.81
N SER A 347 -1.52 5.74 -6.42
CA SER A 347 -0.53 6.79 -6.72
C SER A 347 0.54 6.25 -7.65
N GLY A 348 1.13 7.12 -8.47
CA GLY A 348 2.10 6.71 -9.47
C GLY A 348 3.32 7.63 -9.58
N VAL A 349 4.33 7.10 -10.25
CA VAL A 349 5.55 7.84 -10.62
C VAL A 349 5.23 8.99 -11.59
N ASP A 350 4.08 8.95 -12.24
CA ASP A 350 3.55 9.98 -13.13
C ASP A 350 2.95 11.21 -12.41
N GLY A 351 3.10 11.31 -11.09
CA GLY A 351 2.59 12.41 -10.27
C GLY A 351 1.08 12.41 -10.07
N ASN A 352 0.39 11.34 -10.48
CA ASN A 352 -1.05 11.25 -10.37
C ASN A 352 -1.48 10.44 -9.15
N ILE A 353 -2.64 10.80 -8.59
CA ILE A 353 -3.44 9.95 -7.72
C ILE A 353 -4.80 9.75 -8.42
N ILE A 354 -5.21 8.50 -8.56
CA ILE A 354 -6.46 8.12 -9.21
C ILE A 354 -7.34 7.38 -8.21
N ILE A 355 -8.59 7.83 -8.08
CA ILE A 355 -9.61 7.18 -7.24
C ILE A 355 -10.48 6.33 -8.16
N TRP A 356 -10.59 5.05 -7.88
CA TRP A 356 -11.34 4.07 -8.63
C TRP A 356 -12.60 3.68 -7.87
N ASP A 357 -13.76 3.89 -8.46
CA ASP A 357 -15.05 3.42 -7.92
C ASP A 357 -15.29 1.98 -8.34
N LEU A 358 -15.12 1.05 -7.41
CA LEU A 358 -15.19 -0.40 -7.68
C LEU A 358 -16.60 -0.84 -8.11
N LYS A 359 -17.66 -0.29 -7.49
CA LYS A 359 -19.05 -0.61 -7.86
C LYS A 359 -19.39 -0.14 -9.28
N SER A 360 -18.87 1.02 -9.66
CA SER A 360 -19.03 1.56 -11.00
C SER A 360 -18.27 0.73 -12.04
N LEU A 361 -17.07 0.26 -11.69
CA LEU A 361 -16.26 -0.60 -12.55
C LEU A 361 -16.91 -1.98 -12.73
N GLU A 362 -17.45 -2.56 -11.69
CA GLU A 362 -18.16 -3.85 -11.72
C GLU A 362 -19.36 -3.82 -12.68
N ARG A 363 -20.07 -2.69 -12.75
CA ARG A 363 -21.17 -2.49 -13.72
C ARG A 363 -20.70 -2.22 -15.15
N GLY A 364 -19.54 -1.61 -15.30
CA GLY A 364 -19.01 -1.17 -16.61
C GLY A 364 -18.11 -2.18 -17.32
N ILE A 365 -17.59 -3.16 -16.61
CA ILE A 365 -16.64 -4.14 -17.16
C ILE A 365 -17.30 -5.52 -17.19
N ALA A 366 -17.51 -6.06 -18.39
CA ALA A 366 -18.10 -7.40 -18.53
C ALA A 366 -17.21 -8.47 -17.86
N GLY A 367 -17.81 -9.26 -16.96
CA GLY A 367 -17.13 -10.32 -16.24
C GLY A 367 -16.34 -9.86 -14.99
N LEU A 368 -16.29 -8.56 -14.70
CA LEU A 368 -15.72 -8.07 -13.45
C LEU A 368 -16.71 -8.39 -12.31
N LYS A 369 -16.27 -9.17 -11.34
CA LYS A 369 -17.02 -9.46 -10.14
C LYS A 369 -16.10 -9.37 -8.93
N ILE A 370 -16.48 -8.54 -7.98
CA ILE A 370 -15.81 -8.39 -6.70
C ILE A 370 -16.49 -9.35 -5.73
N ALA A 371 -15.82 -10.42 -5.35
CA ALA A 371 -16.37 -11.54 -4.60
C ALA A 371 -16.24 -11.36 -3.08
#